data_299d2b77a34dcdc364cdd90053a919d7
#
_entry.id   299d2b77a34dcdc364cdd90053a919d7
#
_cell.length_a   1.000
_cell.length_b   1.000
_cell.length_c   1.000
_cell.angle_alpha   90.00
_cell.angle_beta   90.00
_cell.angle_gamma   90.00
#
_symmetry.space_group_name_H-M   'P 1'
#
loop_
_entity.id
_entity.type
_entity.pdbx_description
1 polymer ?
#
loop_
_entity_poly.entity_id
_entity_poly.type
_entity_poly.pdbx_seq_one_letter_code
_entity_poly.pdbx_strand_id
1 'polypeptide(L)'
;FEHVGSKNFRTYMKVVYRLLRENGLFLLHTIGGNRSGVNCDRWLNRYIFPNGALPSAAQIAAAAEGLFVIEDLHNLGSHYDKTLMSWYRNFTKAWPAFAEKYGERFQRMWSYYLLSCAGAFRSRAIQLFQVVMTREGDAREQPLVTLR
;
A
#
# COMPACT_ATOMS: atom_id res chain seq x y z
N PHE A 1 -4.58 -3.17 2.68
CA PHE A 1 -3.91 -4.36 3.25
C PHE A 1 -3.02 -3.99 4.43
N GLU A 2 -2.22 -2.95 4.34
CA GLU A 2 -1.32 -2.44 5.39
C GLU A 2 -2.03 -1.96 6.66
N HIS A 3 -3.33 -1.73 6.61
CA HIS A 3 -4.14 -1.25 7.73
C HIS A 3 -4.83 -2.35 8.55
N VAL A 4 -4.79 -3.61 8.09
CA VAL A 4 -5.45 -4.73 8.81
C VAL A 4 -4.57 -5.35 9.90
N GLY A 5 -3.29 -4.95 9.95
CA GLY A 5 -2.29 -5.54 10.85
C GLY A 5 -1.77 -6.89 10.37
N SER A 6 -0.48 -7.14 10.59
CA SER A 6 0.23 -8.31 10.04
C SER A 6 -0.39 -9.67 10.43
N LYS A 7 -0.96 -9.77 11.62
CA LYS A 7 -1.65 -10.98 12.10
C LYS A 7 -2.88 -11.35 11.25
N ASN A 8 -3.46 -10.37 10.54
CA ASN A 8 -4.71 -10.53 9.78
C ASN A 8 -4.47 -10.69 8.28
N PHE A 9 -3.22 -10.66 7.78
CA PHE A 9 -2.93 -10.77 6.34
C PHE A 9 -3.55 -12.04 5.73
N ARG A 10 -3.38 -13.18 6.39
CA ARG A 10 -3.96 -14.45 5.91
C ARG A 10 -5.50 -14.45 5.98
N THR A 11 -6.07 -13.90 7.03
CA THR A 11 -7.54 -13.78 7.18
C THR A 11 -8.12 -12.89 6.08
N TYR A 12 -7.46 -11.77 5.78
CA TYR A 12 -7.83 -10.89 4.68
C TYR A 12 -7.86 -11.66 3.34
N MET A 13 -6.80 -12.41 3.02
CA MET A 13 -6.73 -13.21 1.79
C MET A 13 -7.85 -14.27 1.75
N LYS A 14 -8.16 -14.94 2.85
CA LYS A 14 -9.28 -15.90 2.92
C LYS A 14 -10.64 -15.24 2.68
N VAL A 15 -10.85 -14.02 3.15
CA VAL A 15 -12.10 -13.27 2.91
C VAL A 15 -12.20 -12.91 1.43
N VAL A 16 -11.15 -12.37 0.84
CA VAL A 16 -11.11 -12.04 -0.60
C VAL A 16 -11.36 -13.29 -1.44
N TYR A 17 -10.70 -14.40 -1.12
CA TYR A 17 -10.90 -15.68 -1.82
C TYR A 17 -12.37 -16.12 -1.86
N ARG A 18 -13.08 -16.00 -0.73
CA ARG A 18 -14.51 -16.34 -0.65
C ARG A 18 -15.41 -15.41 -1.46
N LEU A 19 -15.05 -14.13 -1.54
CA LEU A 19 -15.84 -13.11 -2.22
C LEU A 19 -15.55 -13.02 -3.72
N LEU A 20 -14.37 -13.47 -4.13
CA LEU A 20 -13.97 -13.43 -5.54
C LEU A 20 -14.83 -14.44 -6.32
N ARG A 21 -15.37 -14.00 -7.45
CA ARG A 21 -16.10 -14.89 -8.37
C ARG A 21 -15.14 -15.91 -8.98
N GLU A 22 -15.67 -17.04 -9.40
CA GLU A 22 -14.98 -17.99 -10.27
C GLU A 22 -14.41 -17.23 -11.50
N ASN A 23 -13.18 -17.54 -11.88
CA ASN A 23 -12.44 -16.80 -12.88
C ASN A 23 -12.30 -15.28 -12.63
N GLY A 24 -12.49 -14.79 -11.40
CA GLY A 24 -12.30 -13.40 -11.00
C GLY A 24 -10.83 -13.00 -10.91
N LEU A 25 -10.50 -11.74 -11.16
CA LEU A 25 -9.19 -11.14 -10.89
C LEU A 25 -9.24 -10.35 -9.59
N PHE A 26 -8.24 -10.55 -8.75
CA PHE A 26 -8.03 -9.74 -7.56
C PHE A 26 -6.76 -8.89 -7.74
N LEU A 27 -6.92 -7.57 -7.71
CA LEU A 27 -5.80 -6.63 -7.67
C LEU A 27 -5.61 -6.14 -6.24
N LEU A 28 -4.50 -6.52 -5.64
CA LEU A 28 -4.05 -5.94 -4.37
C LEU A 28 -3.15 -4.74 -4.65
N HIS A 29 -3.59 -3.55 -4.21
CA HIS A 29 -2.78 -2.34 -4.25
C HIS A 29 -2.42 -1.95 -2.81
N THR A 30 -1.14 -1.97 -2.46
CA THR A 30 -0.68 -1.75 -1.08
C THR A 30 0.70 -1.12 -1.01
N ILE A 31 0.90 -0.23 -0.05
CA ILE A 31 2.25 0.21 0.31
C ILE A 31 2.93 -0.96 1.02
N GLY A 32 4.20 -1.18 0.71
CA GLY A 32 4.98 -2.27 1.28
C GLY A 32 6.40 -1.87 1.65
N GLY A 33 7.07 -2.76 2.35
CA GLY A 33 8.46 -2.64 2.76
C GLY A 33 9.37 -3.65 2.08
N ASN A 34 10.68 -3.42 2.17
CA ASN A 34 11.70 -4.32 1.62
C ASN A 34 11.97 -5.54 2.52
N ARG A 35 11.54 -5.49 3.77
CA ARG A 35 11.77 -6.53 4.77
C ARG A 35 10.49 -6.88 5.48
N SER A 36 10.32 -8.15 5.83
CA SER A 36 9.21 -8.61 6.64
C SER A 36 9.28 -8.00 8.04
N GLY A 37 8.17 -7.43 8.48
CA GLY A 37 8.05 -6.80 9.78
C GLY A 37 6.60 -6.75 10.25
N VAL A 38 6.43 -6.33 11.50
CA VAL A 38 5.11 -6.22 12.13
C VAL A 38 4.80 -4.80 12.60
N ASN A 39 5.79 -3.91 12.50
CA ASN A 39 5.71 -2.57 13.08
C ASN A 39 5.70 -1.50 11.98
N CYS A 40 4.90 -0.48 12.19
CA CYS A 40 4.97 0.79 11.47
C CYS A 40 6.01 1.71 12.14
N ASP A 41 6.50 2.71 11.39
CA ASP A 41 7.23 3.83 11.97
C ASP A 41 6.45 4.44 13.15
N ARG A 42 7.16 4.74 14.27
CA ARG A 42 6.53 5.17 15.52
C ARG A 42 5.75 6.47 15.38
N TRP A 43 6.26 7.41 14.57
CA TRP A 43 5.60 8.68 14.35
C TRP A 43 4.36 8.52 13.47
N LEU A 44 4.46 7.77 12.36
CA LEU A 44 3.32 7.44 11.50
C LEU A 44 2.24 6.68 12.26
N ASN A 45 2.64 5.70 13.08
CA ASN A 45 1.70 4.94 13.92
C ASN A 45 0.95 5.83 14.90
N ARG A 46 1.62 6.84 15.48
CA ARG A 46 1.00 7.73 16.47
C ARG A 46 0.08 8.77 15.85
N TYR A 47 0.43 9.33 14.69
CA TYR A 47 -0.22 10.54 14.19
C TYR A 47 -1.04 10.34 12.92
N ILE A 48 -0.77 9.32 12.12
CA ILE A 48 -1.36 9.16 10.79
C ILE A 48 -2.07 7.81 10.62
N PHE A 49 -1.37 6.70 10.88
CA PHE A 49 -1.84 5.34 10.60
C PHE A 49 -1.69 4.42 11.82
N PRO A 50 -2.54 4.55 12.84
CA PRO A 50 -2.48 3.68 14.01
C PRO A 50 -2.58 2.20 13.61
N ASN A 51 -1.67 1.37 14.15
CA ASN A 51 -1.57 -0.07 13.88
C ASN A 51 -1.26 -0.46 12.42
N GLY A 52 -0.78 0.46 11.60
CA GLY A 52 -0.31 0.15 10.26
C GLY A 52 0.90 -0.79 10.27
N ALA A 53 0.98 -1.69 9.30
CA ALA A 53 2.12 -2.57 9.10
C ALA A 53 2.38 -2.75 7.60
N LEU A 54 3.52 -2.29 7.12
CA LEU A 54 3.88 -2.40 5.72
C LEU A 54 4.31 -3.84 5.40
N PRO A 55 3.57 -4.59 4.57
CA PRO A 55 3.94 -5.94 4.20
C PRO A 55 5.18 -5.93 3.28
N SER A 56 6.04 -6.91 3.40
CA SER A 56 7.00 -7.24 2.35
C SER A 56 6.33 -8.08 1.24
N ALA A 57 6.96 -8.14 0.07
CA ALA A 57 6.51 -9.06 -0.99
C ALA A 57 6.44 -10.52 -0.49
N ALA A 58 7.39 -10.94 0.35
CA ALA A 58 7.39 -12.28 0.96
C ALA A 58 6.16 -12.49 1.88
N GLN A 59 5.75 -11.49 2.67
CA GLN A 59 4.56 -11.59 3.51
C GLN A 59 3.26 -11.62 2.69
N ILE A 60 3.21 -10.91 1.57
CA ILE A 60 2.08 -10.95 0.64
C ILE A 60 1.98 -12.35 0.03
N ALA A 61 3.10 -12.89 -0.47
CA ALA A 61 3.14 -14.23 -1.06
C ALA A 61 2.75 -15.32 -0.03
N ALA A 62 3.30 -15.27 1.18
CA ALA A 62 2.93 -16.21 2.26
C ALA A 62 1.45 -16.11 2.66
N ALA A 63 0.87 -14.90 2.62
CA ALA A 63 -0.56 -14.73 2.89
C ALA A 63 -1.45 -15.28 1.76
N ALA A 64 -0.97 -15.28 0.52
CA ALA A 64 -1.67 -15.78 -0.66
C ALA A 64 -1.53 -17.29 -0.88
N GLU A 65 -0.45 -17.92 -0.38
CA GLU A 65 -0.09 -19.32 -0.61
C GLU A 65 -1.26 -20.28 -0.38
N GLY A 66 -1.51 -21.21 -1.33
CA GLY A 66 -2.61 -22.17 -1.28
C GLY A 66 -4.02 -21.54 -1.37
N LEU A 67 -4.13 -20.29 -1.74
CA LEU A 67 -5.39 -19.59 -2.06
C LEU A 67 -5.35 -18.98 -3.44
N PHE A 68 -4.25 -18.37 -3.79
CA PHE A 68 -4.12 -17.58 -5.02
C PHE A 68 -2.85 -17.93 -5.77
N VAL A 69 -2.94 -17.87 -7.08
CA VAL A 69 -1.80 -17.75 -7.99
C VAL A 69 -1.47 -16.27 -8.13
N ILE A 70 -0.21 -15.89 -7.92
CA ILE A 70 0.26 -14.53 -8.21
C ILE A 70 0.59 -14.45 -9.69
N GLU A 71 -0.23 -13.76 -10.45
CA GLU A 71 -0.08 -13.61 -11.91
C GLU A 71 0.94 -12.52 -12.26
N ASP A 72 0.94 -11.42 -11.49
CA ASP A 72 1.84 -10.30 -11.70
C ASP A 72 2.11 -9.55 -10.39
N LEU A 73 3.33 -9.02 -10.25
CA LEU A 73 3.71 -8.09 -9.19
C LEU A 73 4.43 -6.90 -9.80
N HIS A 74 3.76 -5.75 -9.81
CA HIS A 74 4.32 -4.50 -10.28
C HIS A 74 4.68 -3.57 -9.13
N ASN A 75 5.92 -3.07 -9.09
CA ASN A 75 6.39 -2.13 -8.08
C ASN A 75 6.37 -0.69 -8.64
N LEU A 76 5.44 0.10 -8.16
CA LEU A 76 5.24 1.51 -8.54
C LEU A 76 5.81 2.50 -7.53
N GLY A 77 6.66 2.05 -6.59
CA GLY A 77 7.18 2.89 -5.51
C GLY A 77 7.82 4.19 -5.98
N SER A 78 8.63 4.16 -7.04
CA SER A 78 9.27 5.35 -7.60
C SER A 78 8.30 6.39 -8.18
N HIS A 79 7.10 5.98 -8.56
CA HIS A 79 6.05 6.89 -9.05
C HIS A 79 5.32 7.59 -7.92
N TYR A 80 5.21 6.95 -6.75
CA TYR A 80 4.41 7.49 -5.64
C TYR A 80 5.05 8.70 -4.95
N ASP A 81 6.36 8.86 -5.03
CA ASP A 81 7.05 10.11 -4.68
C ASP A 81 6.41 11.31 -5.42
N LYS A 82 6.21 11.21 -6.73
CA LYS A 82 5.59 12.27 -7.53
C LYS A 82 4.16 12.57 -7.09
N THR A 83 3.41 11.54 -6.71
CA THR A 83 2.04 11.68 -6.17
C THR A 83 2.04 12.45 -4.86
N LEU A 84 2.89 12.07 -3.90
CA LEU A 84 3.02 12.74 -2.61
C LEU A 84 3.48 14.20 -2.75
N MET A 85 4.42 14.47 -3.65
CA MET A 85 4.85 15.83 -3.96
C MET A 85 3.73 16.67 -4.60
N SER A 86 2.85 16.06 -5.40
CA SER A 86 1.67 16.73 -5.94
C SER A 86 0.65 17.02 -4.83
N TRP A 87 0.41 16.09 -3.93
CA TRP A 87 -0.44 16.31 -2.75
C TRP A 87 0.11 17.42 -1.85
N TYR A 88 1.43 17.45 -1.64
CA TYR A 88 2.07 18.50 -0.86
C TYR A 88 1.88 19.89 -1.49
N ARG A 89 2.08 20.03 -2.80
CA ARG A 89 1.82 21.30 -3.52
C ARG A 89 0.36 21.74 -3.39
N ASN A 90 -0.59 20.80 -3.58
CA ASN A 90 -2.02 21.10 -3.45
C ASN A 90 -2.38 21.52 -2.03
N PHE A 91 -1.84 20.82 -1.03
CA PHE A 91 -2.02 21.13 0.38
C PHE A 91 -1.51 22.55 0.69
N THR A 92 -0.28 22.88 0.28
CA THR A 92 0.33 24.20 0.51
C THR A 92 -0.48 25.30 -0.13
N LYS A 93 -0.96 25.10 -1.37
CA LYS A 93 -1.79 26.06 -2.07
C LYS A 93 -3.14 26.28 -1.38
N ALA A 94 -3.75 25.21 -0.87
CA ALA A 94 -5.05 25.26 -0.22
C ALA A 94 -4.98 25.69 1.25
N TRP A 95 -3.80 25.65 1.88
CA TRP A 95 -3.61 25.88 3.32
C TRP A 95 -4.25 27.16 3.86
N PRO A 96 -4.15 28.34 3.21
CA PRO A 96 -4.75 29.55 3.74
C PRO A 96 -6.25 29.45 4.06
N ALA A 97 -6.98 28.61 3.31
CA ALA A 97 -8.42 28.39 3.54
C ALA A 97 -8.70 27.49 4.77
N PHE A 98 -7.70 26.80 5.30
CA PHE A 98 -7.84 25.85 6.40
C PHE A 98 -7.06 26.25 7.67
N ALA A 99 -6.20 27.25 7.57
CA ALA A 99 -5.25 27.63 8.61
C ALA A 99 -5.94 27.95 9.95
N GLU A 100 -7.02 28.72 9.94
CA GLU A 100 -7.79 29.07 11.13
C GLU A 100 -8.39 27.84 11.81
N LYS A 101 -8.93 26.91 11.02
CA LYS A 101 -9.59 25.70 11.54
C LYS A 101 -8.62 24.68 12.13
N TYR A 102 -7.46 24.45 11.50
CA TYR A 102 -6.57 23.35 11.84
C TYR A 102 -5.30 23.80 12.59
N GLY A 103 -4.87 25.03 12.43
CA GLY A 103 -3.73 25.63 13.11
C GLY A 103 -2.36 25.12 12.62
N GLU A 104 -1.30 25.84 12.96
CA GLU A 104 0.07 25.57 12.50
C GLU A 104 0.60 24.17 12.86
N ARG A 105 0.16 23.61 14.00
CA ARG A 105 0.59 22.26 14.41
C ARG A 105 0.17 21.21 13.38
N PHE A 106 -1.05 21.30 12.88
CA PHE A 106 -1.54 20.41 11.82
C PHE A 106 -0.77 20.62 10.52
N GLN A 107 -0.51 21.88 10.14
CA GLN A 107 0.27 22.18 8.94
C GLN A 107 1.64 21.51 8.96
N ARG A 108 2.38 21.65 10.08
CA ARG A 108 3.69 21.02 10.25
C ARG A 108 3.62 19.51 10.22
N MET A 109 2.64 18.93 10.92
CA MET A 109 2.42 17.48 10.97
C MET A 109 2.13 16.91 9.58
N TRP A 110 1.22 17.53 8.84
CA TRP A 110 0.81 17.06 7.51
C TRP A 110 1.92 17.26 6.47
N SER A 111 2.63 18.38 6.53
CA SER A 111 3.80 18.63 5.69
C SER A 111 4.89 17.60 5.94
N TYR A 112 5.20 17.31 7.20
CA TYR A 112 6.18 16.29 7.57
C TYR A 112 5.78 14.91 7.04
N TYR A 113 4.51 14.51 7.21
CA TYR A 113 3.99 13.26 6.66
C TYR A 113 4.23 13.16 5.16
N LEU A 114 3.76 14.12 4.38
CA LEU A 114 3.84 14.07 2.92
C LEU A 114 5.30 14.05 2.43
N LEU A 115 6.14 14.91 3.00
CA LEU A 115 7.55 15.05 2.58
C LEU A 115 8.40 13.86 3.03
N SER A 116 8.22 13.35 4.25
CA SER A 116 8.95 12.18 4.74
C SER A 116 8.59 10.91 3.95
N CYS A 117 7.30 10.70 3.65
CA CYS A 117 6.87 9.58 2.83
C CYS A 117 7.37 9.72 1.37
N ALA A 118 7.36 10.93 0.78
CA ALA A 118 7.95 11.15 -0.53
C ALA A 118 9.44 10.80 -0.55
N GLY A 119 10.19 11.21 0.48
CA GLY A 119 11.59 10.84 0.66
C GLY A 119 11.80 9.34 0.82
N ALA A 120 10.93 8.65 1.57
CA ALA A 120 10.99 7.20 1.77
C ALA A 120 10.76 6.42 0.46
N PHE A 121 9.84 6.85 -0.40
CA PHE A 121 9.65 6.25 -1.74
C PHE A 121 10.83 6.57 -2.66
N ARG A 122 11.32 7.81 -2.66
CA ARG A 122 12.47 8.25 -3.47
C ARG A 122 13.74 7.49 -3.14
N SER A 123 13.99 7.26 -1.86
CA SER A 123 15.14 6.47 -1.37
C SER A 123 14.94 4.96 -1.51
N ARG A 124 13.78 4.49 -1.99
CA ARG A 124 13.44 3.07 -2.08
C ARG A 124 13.37 2.36 -0.73
N ALA A 125 13.20 3.09 0.37
CA ALA A 125 13.00 2.50 1.70
C ALA A 125 11.63 1.81 1.82
N ILE A 126 10.62 2.35 1.14
CA ILE A 126 9.29 1.75 1.00
C ILE A 126 8.90 1.62 -0.47
N GLN A 127 7.93 0.75 -0.74
CA GLN A 127 7.49 0.39 -2.07
C GLN A 127 5.98 0.55 -2.20
N LEU A 128 5.48 0.57 -3.44
CA LEU A 128 4.06 0.46 -3.75
C LEU A 128 3.87 -0.73 -4.66
N PHE A 129 3.15 -1.74 -4.17
CA PHE A 129 2.90 -2.96 -4.93
C PHE A 129 1.50 -2.97 -5.51
N GLN A 130 1.40 -3.36 -6.78
CA GLN A 130 0.19 -3.87 -7.39
C GLN A 130 0.41 -5.35 -7.67
N VAL A 131 -0.40 -6.20 -7.05
CA VAL A 131 -0.29 -7.66 -7.19
C VAL A 131 -1.59 -8.19 -7.77
N VAL A 132 -1.52 -8.73 -8.98
CA VAL A 132 -2.65 -9.38 -9.64
C VAL A 132 -2.68 -10.84 -9.23
N MET A 133 -3.82 -11.32 -8.81
CA MET A 133 -4.01 -12.68 -8.33
C MET A 133 -5.28 -13.31 -8.92
N THR A 134 -5.23 -14.63 -9.13
CA THR A 134 -6.37 -15.48 -9.46
C THR A 134 -6.53 -16.55 -8.40
N ARG A 135 -7.69 -17.20 -8.31
CA ARG A 135 -7.83 -18.36 -7.42
C ARG A 135 -6.94 -19.50 -7.89
N GLU A 136 -6.34 -20.20 -6.96
CA GLU A 136 -5.69 -21.47 -7.24
C GLU A 136 -6.74 -22.47 -7.77
N GLY A 137 -6.44 -23.13 -8.90
CA GLY A 137 -7.34 -24.08 -9.55
C GLY A 137 -8.24 -23.50 -10.63
N ASP A 138 -8.33 -22.18 -10.77
CA ASP A 138 -9.04 -21.56 -11.92
C ASP A 138 -8.26 -21.83 -13.21
N ALA A 139 -8.90 -22.49 -14.18
CA ALA A 139 -8.31 -22.70 -15.50
C ALA A 139 -8.36 -21.38 -16.30
N ARG A 140 -7.20 -20.82 -16.63
CA ARG A 140 -7.11 -19.61 -17.45
C ARG A 140 -6.02 -19.69 -18.49
N GLU A 141 -6.30 -19.13 -19.66
CA GLU A 141 -5.22 -18.63 -20.52
C GLU A 141 -4.59 -17.41 -19.84
N GLN A 142 -3.27 -17.34 -19.77
CA GLN A 142 -2.55 -16.23 -19.13
C GLN A 142 -2.93 -14.89 -19.78
N PRO A 143 -3.60 -13.97 -19.06
CA PRO A 143 -4.22 -12.85 -19.77
C PRO A 143 -3.39 -11.57 -19.83
N LEU A 144 -2.27 -11.41 -19.14
CA LEU A 144 -1.87 -10.03 -18.83
C LEU A 144 -0.38 -9.68 -18.87
N VAL A 145 0.52 -10.57 -19.24
CA VAL A 145 1.96 -10.25 -19.31
C VAL A 145 2.31 -9.38 -20.54
N THR A 146 1.41 -9.26 -21.50
CA THR A 146 1.62 -8.52 -22.76
C THR A 146 1.30 -7.03 -22.67
N LEU A 147 0.86 -6.50 -21.52
CA LEU A 147 0.44 -5.10 -21.36
C LEU A 147 1.48 -4.21 -20.68
N ARG A 148 2.75 -4.61 -20.64
CA ARG A 148 3.86 -3.78 -20.17
C ARG A 148 4.68 -3.24 -21.32
#